data_7e792a9c09e75bc7c96fb274b0dbbf48
#
_entry.id   7e792a9c09e75bc7c96fb274b0dbbf48
#
_cell.length_a   1.000
_cell.length_b   1.000
_cell.length_c   1.000
_cell.angle_alpha   90.00
_cell.angle_beta   90.00
_cell.angle_gamma   90.00
#
_symmetry.space_group_name_H-M   'P 1'
#
loop_
_entity.id
_entity.type
_entity.pdbx_description
1 polymer ?
#
loop_
_entity_poly.entity_id
_entity_poly.type
_entity_poly.pdbx_seq_one_letter_code
_entity_poly.pdbx_strand_id
1 'polypeptide(L)'
;MKKLFWMLLPLLLLAGCAARETMETLGDIPVEGTAAPQRQISVKLPDEAAVPTAESDSGRIYLCKDYEIIIQTLEAGDLDETIRTLSGYDRDSLTVMKTRAEGADRYDFVWAAAGENGERLGRAVILDDGNYHYTMTVLKDAEATKKTQVVWRTVFESFSLV
;
A
#
# COMPACT_ATOMS: atom_id res chain seq x y z
N MET A 1 50.25 -65.27 11.59
CA MET A 1 49.93 -64.03 10.78
C MET A 1 48.45 -63.64 10.84
N LYS A 2 47.65 -64.07 11.78
CA LYS A 2 46.20 -63.70 11.91
C LYS A 2 45.85 -62.74 13.02
N LYS A 3 46.85 -62.31 13.82
CA LYS A 3 46.58 -61.42 14.98
C LYS A 3 46.97 -59.96 14.74
N LEU A 4 47.56 -59.63 13.59
CA LEU A 4 47.99 -58.27 13.30
C LEU A 4 46.82 -57.45 12.55
N PHE A 5 45.89 -58.17 11.98
CA PHE A 5 44.84 -57.57 11.21
C PHE A 5 43.69 -56.97 12.08
N TRP A 6 43.58 -57.41 13.32
CA TRP A 6 42.54 -56.98 14.22
C TRP A 6 42.86 -55.71 15.01
N MET A 7 44.14 -55.28 14.97
CA MET A 7 44.57 -54.10 15.71
C MET A 7 44.51 -52.80 14.86
N LEU A 8 44.34 -52.93 13.55
CA LEU A 8 44.24 -51.79 12.62
C LEU A 8 42.79 -51.36 12.38
N LEU A 9 41.79 -52.18 12.76
CA LEU A 9 40.40 -51.87 12.56
C LEU A 9 39.85 -50.75 13.46
N PRO A 10 40.26 -50.60 14.73
CA PRO A 10 39.77 -49.50 15.56
C PRO A 10 40.38 -48.14 15.23
N LEU A 11 41.51 -48.09 14.48
CA LEU A 11 42.19 -46.83 14.15
C LEU A 11 41.52 -46.10 12.95
N LEU A 12 40.77 -46.85 12.13
CA LEU A 12 40.05 -46.27 10.98
C LEU A 12 38.70 -45.66 11.36
N LEU A 13 38.19 -45.96 12.58
CA LEU A 13 36.90 -45.40 13.04
C LEU A 13 37.04 -44.07 13.78
N LEU A 14 38.28 -43.61 14.04
CA LEU A 14 38.53 -42.33 14.71
C LEU A 14 38.84 -41.17 13.75
N ALA A 15 38.99 -41.45 12.45
CA ALA A 15 39.21 -40.42 11.43
C ALA A 15 37.95 -39.88 10.79
N GLY A 16 36.78 -40.33 11.23
CA GLY A 16 35.46 -39.96 10.62
C GLY A 16 34.67 -38.88 11.37
N CYS A 17 35.21 -38.27 12.43
CA CYS A 17 34.45 -37.27 13.21
C CYS A 17 35.18 -35.93 13.34
N ALA A 18 35.74 -35.41 12.24
CA ALA A 18 36.27 -34.05 12.21
C ALA A 18 35.80 -33.27 11.00
N ALA A 19 34.63 -33.62 10.45
CA ALA A 19 33.80 -32.65 9.74
C ALA A 19 32.82 -32.07 10.80
N ARG A 20 33.35 -31.28 11.72
CA ARG A 20 32.59 -30.19 12.27
C ARG A 20 32.35 -29.29 11.06
N GLU A 21 31.20 -29.47 10.41
CA GLU A 21 30.57 -28.36 9.80
C GLU A 21 30.46 -27.32 10.90
N THR A 22 31.31 -26.31 10.83
CA THR A 22 30.99 -25.02 11.39
C THR A 22 29.63 -24.77 10.75
N MET A 23 28.52 -24.96 11.48
CA MET A 23 27.37 -24.16 11.28
C MET A 23 27.93 -22.75 11.21
N GLU A 24 28.12 -22.24 10.02
CA GLU A 24 28.08 -20.81 9.81
C GLU A 24 26.80 -20.41 10.54
N THR A 25 27.01 -19.76 11.67
CA THR A 25 25.97 -18.95 12.26
C THR A 25 25.40 -18.26 11.05
N LEU A 26 24.18 -18.63 10.62
CA LEU A 26 23.41 -17.81 9.69
C LEU A 26 23.52 -16.44 10.33
N GLY A 27 24.37 -15.62 9.71
CA GLY A 27 24.65 -14.28 10.20
C GLY A 27 23.30 -13.70 10.48
N ASP A 28 23.17 -13.02 11.60
CA ASP A 28 21.95 -12.39 12.03
C ASP A 28 21.11 -12.07 10.81
N ILE A 29 20.02 -12.83 10.61
CA ILE A 29 19.02 -12.44 9.64
C ILE A 29 18.75 -11.01 10.04
N PRO A 30 19.06 -9.99 9.20
CA PRO A 30 18.82 -8.62 9.59
C PRO A 30 17.37 -8.63 10.05
N VAL A 31 17.15 -8.38 11.34
CA VAL A 31 15.81 -8.20 11.88
C VAL A 31 15.22 -7.16 10.97
N GLU A 32 14.28 -7.60 10.14
CA GLU A 32 13.69 -6.85 9.05
C GLU A 32 13.51 -5.42 9.46
N GLY A 33 14.03 -4.54 8.63
CA GLY A 33 14.12 -3.15 8.92
C GLY A 33 12.80 -2.66 9.49
N THR A 34 12.90 -1.92 10.56
CA THR A 34 11.77 -1.15 11.11
C THR A 34 11.08 -0.52 9.92
N ALA A 35 9.79 -0.84 9.69
CA ALA A 35 9.03 -0.29 8.59
C ALA A 35 9.28 1.23 8.53
N ALA A 36 9.53 1.76 7.34
CA ALA A 36 9.77 3.18 7.19
C ALA A 36 8.62 3.96 7.86
N PRO A 37 8.90 5.06 8.57
CA PRO A 37 7.85 5.81 9.23
C PRO A 37 6.86 6.34 8.18
N GLN A 38 5.57 6.20 8.45
CA GLN A 38 4.52 6.77 7.62
C GLN A 38 4.60 8.30 7.64
N ARG A 39 4.45 8.92 6.49
CA ARG A 39 4.29 10.37 6.35
C ARG A 39 2.85 10.76 6.70
N GLN A 40 2.67 12.01 7.11
CA GLN A 40 1.33 12.52 7.41
C GLN A 40 0.63 13.00 6.13
N ILE A 41 -0.65 12.67 6.02
CA ILE A 41 -1.51 13.17 4.96
C ILE A 41 -2.05 14.54 5.35
N SER A 42 -1.93 15.51 4.45
CA SER A 42 -2.57 16.83 4.52
C SER A 42 -3.60 16.95 3.40
N VAL A 43 -4.82 17.38 3.73
CA VAL A 43 -5.89 17.61 2.77
C VAL A 43 -6.88 18.65 3.27
N LYS A 44 -7.37 19.52 2.38
CA LYS A 44 -8.45 20.48 2.67
C LYS A 44 -9.80 19.84 2.29
N LEU A 45 -10.49 19.32 3.29
CA LEU A 45 -11.81 18.74 3.10
C LEU A 45 -12.90 19.82 3.06
N PRO A 46 -14.06 19.53 2.44
CA PRO A 46 -15.25 20.39 2.54
C PRO A 46 -15.74 20.48 4.00
N ASP A 47 -16.40 21.58 4.35
CA ASP A 47 -16.91 21.80 5.71
C ASP A 47 -17.85 20.68 6.18
N GLU A 48 -18.61 20.07 5.26
CA GLU A 48 -19.51 18.94 5.51
C GLU A 48 -18.77 17.66 5.91
N ALA A 49 -17.49 17.55 5.57
CA ALA A 49 -16.59 16.44 5.92
C ALA A 49 -15.62 16.80 7.07
N ALA A 50 -16.01 17.70 7.97
CA ALA A 50 -15.16 18.13 9.07
C ALA A 50 -14.84 17.03 10.09
N VAL A 51 -15.75 16.06 10.25
CA VAL A 51 -15.59 14.94 11.20
C VAL A 51 -15.74 13.61 10.45
N PRO A 52 -14.81 12.67 10.62
CA PRO A 52 -14.95 11.35 10.00
C PRO A 52 -16.11 10.57 10.59
N THR A 53 -16.82 9.84 9.75
CA THR A 53 -17.87 8.90 10.16
C THR A 53 -17.27 7.63 10.77
N ALA A 54 -16.09 7.22 10.27
CA ALA A 54 -15.30 6.13 10.82
C ALA A 54 -13.81 6.45 10.71
N GLU A 55 -13.04 6.04 11.69
CA GLU A 55 -11.59 6.25 11.74
C GLU A 55 -10.88 5.00 12.28
N SER A 56 -9.71 4.70 11.72
CA SER A 56 -8.78 3.66 12.16
C SER A 56 -7.35 4.16 12.02
N ASP A 57 -6.37 3.36 12.47
CA ASP A 57 -4.95 3.70 12.33
C ASP A 57 -4.51 3.84 10.85
N SER A 58 -5.19 3.12 9.94
CA SER A 58 -4.86 3.10 8.51
C SER A 58 -5.77 3.98 7.64
N GLY A 59 -6.83 4.60 8.18
CA GLY A 59 -7.70 5.39 7.35
C GLY A 59 -8.90 6.06 8.01
N ARG A 60 -9.55 6.92 7.23
CA ARG A 60 -10.74 7.68 7.61
C ARG A 60 -11.79 7.64 6.52
N ILE A 61 -13.04 7.55 6.92
CA ILE A 61 -14.21 7.55 6.03
C ILE A 61 -15.12 8.72 6.42
N TYR A 62 -15.52 9.48 5.43
CA TYR A 62 -16.47 10.59 5.57
C TYR A 62 -17.68 10.30 4.70
N LEU A 63 -18.83 10.04 5.32
CA LEU A 63 -20.11 9.83 4.62
C LEU A 63 -20.89 11.14 4.66
N CYS A 64 -21.02 11.78 3.50
CA CYS A 64 -21.82 12.98 3.32
C CYS A 64 -23.05 12.66 2.48
N LYS A 65 -24.00 13.59 2.40
CA LYS A 65 -25.29 13.35 1.74
C LYS A 65 -25.13 12.90 0.28
N ASP A 66 -24.25 13.57 -0.48
CA ASP A 66 -24.16 13.40 -1.94
C ASP A 66 -22.79 12.80 -2.36
N TYR A 67 -21.94 12.45 -1.40
CA TYR A 67 -20.60 11.91 -1.67
C TYR A 67 -20.01 11.19 -0.46
N GLU A 68 -19.00 10.42 -0.73
CA GLU A 68 -18.19 9.68 0.23
C GLU A 68 -16.71 9.96 -0.04
N ILE A 69 -15.93 10.20 1.03
CA ILE A 69 -14.48 10.34 0.95
C ILE A 69 -13.85 9.24 1.78
N ILE A 70 -12.89 8.54 1.21
CA ILE A 70 -12.10 7.51 1.89
C ILE A 70 -10.64 7.91 1.77
N ILE A 71 -9.96 8.07 2.90
CA ILE A 71 -8.52 8.36 2.97
C ILE A 71 -7.85 7.19 3.67
N GLN A 72 -6.83 6.58 3.05
CA GLN A 72 -6.15 5.41 3.58
C GLN A 72 -4.64 5.48 3.36
N THR A 73 -3.90 4.86 4.27
CA THR A 73 -2.48 4.53 4.10
C THR A 73 -2.37 3.01 4.03
N LEU A 74 -1.81 2.51 2.94
CA LEU A 74 -1.58 1.10 2.67
C LEU A 74 -0.09 0.85 2.56
N GLU A 75 0.41 -0.32 2.92
CA GLU A 75 1.78 -0.72 2.60
C GLU A 75 1.95 -0.73 1.07
N ALA A 76 3.10 -0.21 0.58
CA ALA A 76 3.37 -0.21 -0.84
C ALA A 76 3.52 -1.64 -1.34
N GLY A 77 2.71 -1.99 -2.31
CA GLY A 77 2.70 -3.27 -3.00
C GLY A 77 2.57 -3.06 -4.50
N ASP A 78 1.84 -3.94 -5.15
CA ASP A 78 1.52 -3.79 -6.56
C ASP A 78 0.53 -2.62 -6.75
N LEU A 79 0.98 -1.59 -7.47
CA LEU A 79 0.17 -0.41 -7.78
C LEU A 79 -1.12 -0.78 -8.55
N ASP A 80 -1.06 -1.76 -9.44
CA ASP A 80 -2.19 -2.19 -10.24
C ASP A 80 -3.25 -2.87 -9.36
N GLU A 81 -2.82 -3.60 -8.33
CA GLU A 81 -3.70 -4.16 -7.32
C GLU A 81 -4.36 -3.06 -6.46
N THR A 82 -3.58 -2.04 -6.08
CA THR A 82 -4.13 -0.88 -5.35
C THR A 82 -5.18 -0.15 -6.19
N ILE A 83 -4.90 0.12 -7.47
CA ILE A 83 -5.86 0.75 -8.39
C ILE A 83 -7.14 -0.09 -8.52
N ARG A 84 -7.00 -1.43 -8.67
CA ARG A 84 -8.14 -2.34 -8.74
C ARG A 84 -8.95 -2.34 -7.44
N THR A 85 -8.30 -2.33 -6.31
CA THR A 85 -8.96 -2.28 -4.99
C THR A 85 -9.78 -1.01 -4.82
N LEU A 86 -9.27 0.15 -5.26
CA LEU A 86 -9.94 1.43 -5.12
C LEU A 86 -11.08 1.63 -6.12
N SER A 87 -10.95 1.12 -7.35
CA SER A 87 -11.87 1.41 -8.44
C SER A 87 -12.77 0.23 -8.85
N GLY A 88 -12.32 -1.01 -8.60
CA GLY A 88 -12.93 -2.21 -9.15
C GLY A 88 -12.50 -2.52 -10.60
N TYR A 89 -11.61 -1.71 -11.19
CA TYR A 89 -11.17 -1.85 -12.58
C TYR A 89 -9.68 -2.17 -12.67
N ASP A 90 -9.30 -2.92 -13.69
CA ASP A 90 -7.90 -3.09 -14.06
C ASP A 90 -7.33 -1.77 -14.58
N ARG A 91 -6.06 -1.51 -14.28
CA ARG A 91 -5.38 -0.28 -14.68
C ARG A 91 -5.48 0.03 -16.17
N ASP A 92 -5.37 -1.01 -17.02
CA ASP A 92 -5.44 -0.87 -18.48
C ASP A 92 -6.83 -0.42 -18.99
N SER A 93 -7.85 -0.56 -18.15
CA SER A 93 -9.22 -0.07 -18.41
C SER A 93 -9.44 1.38 -18.01
N LEU A 94 -8.44 2.00 -17.37
CA LEU A 94 -8.50 3.36 -16.83
C LEU A 94 -7.50 4.29 -17.50
N THR A 95 -7.82 5.58 -17.57
CA THR A 95 -6.84 6.61 -17.87
C THR A 95 -6.18 7.04 -16.56
N VAL A 96 -4.97 6.56 -16.30
CA VAL A 96 -4.20 6.89 -15.10
C VAL A 96 -3.15 7.92 -15.47
N MET A 97 -3.25 9.13 -14.89
CA MET A 97 -2.25 10.18 -15.04
C MET A 97 -1.18 10.04 -13.97
N LYS A 98 0.08 9.92 -14.38
CA LYS A 98 1.23 9.92 -13.49
C LYS A 98 1.89 11.29 -13.48
N THR A 99 2.11 11.83 -12.29
CA THR A 99 2.91 13.03 -12.03
C THR A 99 3.85 12.78 -10.85
N ARG A 100 4.58 13.78 -10.41
CA ARG A 100 5.42 13.68 -9.20
C ARG A 100 5.15 14.88 -8.30
N ALA A 101 4.95 14.62 -7.02
CA ALA A 101 4.70 15.65 -6.02
C ALA A 101 5.41 15.29 -4.70
N GLU A 102 6.17 16.23 -4.14
CA GLU A 102 6.75 16.15 -2.79
C GLU A 102 7.60 14.88 -2.53
N GLY A 103 8.31 14.40 -3.57
CA GLY A 103 9.15 13.22 -3.49
C GLY A 103 8.42 11.88 -3.66
N ALA A 104 7.10 11.90 -3.88
CA ALA A 104 6.28 10.73 -4.18
C ALA A 104 5.81 10.74 -5.65
N ASP A 105 5.57 9.58 -6.21
CA ASP A 105 4.87 9.43 -7.48
C ASP A 105 3.37 9.59 -7.21
N ARG A 106 2.70 10.42 -8.02
CA ARG A 106 1.28 10.71 -7.88
C ARG A 106 0.51 10.13 -9.07
N TYR A 107 -0.55 9.36 -8.77
CA TYR A 107 -1.43 8.75 -9.76
C TYR A 107 -2.85 9.25 -9.54
N ASP A 108 -3.43 9.90 -10.55
CA ASP A 108 -4.82 10.39 -10.57
C ASP A 108 -5.62 9.61 -11.60
N PHE A 109 -6.81 9.14 -11.25
CA PHE A 109 -7.72 8.44 -12.16
C PHE A 109 -9.19 8.60 -11.76
N VAL A 110 -10.07 8.38 -12.75
CA VAL A 110 -11.53 8.48 -12.59
C VAL A 110 -12.20 7.27 -13.22
N TRP A 111 -13.36 6.89 -12.68
CA TRP A 111 -14.17 5.79 -13.21
C TRP A 111 -15.66 6.00 -12.96
N ALA A 112 -16.51 5.28 -13.71
CA ALA A 112 -17.92 5.15 -13.41
C ALA A 112 -18.11 4.05 -12.35
N ALA A 113 -18.87 4.34 -11.30
CA ALA A 113 -19.22 3.40 -10.25
C ALA A 113 -20.73 3.17 -10.23
N ALA A 114 -21.14 1.95 -9.90
CA ALA A 114 -22.55 1.67 -9.64
C ALA A 114 -22.93 2.20 -8.25
N GLY A 115 -24.08 2.81 -8.13
CA GLY A 115 -24.65 3.26 -6.87
C GLY A 115 -26.06 2.73 -6.68
N GLU A 116 -26.58 2.74 -5.47
CA GLU A 116 -27.94 2.28 -5.17
C GLU A 116 -29.02 3.14 -5.88
N ASN A 117 -28.72 4.41 -6.12
CA ASN A 117 -29.65 5.38 -6.68
C ASN A 117 -29.28 5.85 -8.10
N GLY A 118 -28.37 5.14 -8.79
CA GLY A 118 -27.93 5.50 -10.13
C GLY A 118 -26.42 5.45 -10.32
N GLU A 119 -25.94 6.11 -11.38
CA GLU A 119 -24.50 6.20 -11.65
C GLU A 119 -23.80 7.11 -10.64
N ARG A 120 -22.65 6.64 -10.14
CA ARG A 120 -21.71 7.42 -9.34
C ARG A 120 -20.43 7.64 -10.13
N LEU A 121 -19.76 8.73 -9.85
CA LEU A 121 -18.41 8.99 -10.34
C LEU A 121 -17.41 8.75 -9.23
N GLY A 122 -16.47 7.85 -9.48
CA GLY A 122 -15.30 7.64 -8.65
C GLY A 122 -14.11 8.46 -9.15
N ARG A 123 -13.39 9.06 -8.24
CA ARG A 123 -12.07 9.63 -8.48
C ARG A 123 -11.14 9.25 -7.36
N ALA A 124 -9.91 8.84 -7.70
CA ALA A 124 -8.87 8.59 -6.71
C ALA A 124 -7.58 9.29 -7.06
N VAL A 125 -6.79 9.53 -6.02
CA VAL A 125 -5.39 9.88 -6.08
C VAL A 125 -4.61 8.90 -5.19
N ILE A 126 -3.46 8.46 -5.68
CA ILE A 126 -2.48 7.66 -4.94
C ILE A 126 -1.18 8.45 -4.92
N LEU A 127 -0.59 8.65 -3.74
CA LEU A 127 0.78 9.10 -3.57
C LEU A 127 1.61 7.89 -3.14
N ASP A 128 2.57 7.51 -3.96
CA ASP A 128 3.46 6.36 -3.74
C ASP A 128 4.85 6.88 -3.40
N ASP A 129 5.31 6.68 -2.17
CA ASP A 129 6.64 7.07 -1.71
C ASP A 129 7.66 5.90 -1.74
N GLY A 130 7.22 4.75 -2.24
CA GLY A 130 7.99 3.51 -2.33
C GLY A 130 7.85 2.60 -1.10
N ASN A 131 7.34 3.10 0.03
CA ASN A 131 7.06 2.32 1.24
C ASN A 131 5.56 2.21 1.49
N TYR A 132 4.81 3.25 1.11
CA TYR A 132 3.37 3.33 1.33
C TYR A 132 2.65 3.92 0.12
N HIS A 133 1.42 3.46 -0.08
CA HIS A 133 0.42 4.08 -0.92
C HIS A 133 -0.53 4.90 -0.03
N TYR A 134 -0.44 6.21 -0.13
CA TYR A 134 -1.38 7.13 0.52
C TYR A 134 -2.49 7.44 -0.47
N THR A 135 -3.71 7.10 -0.14
CA THR A 135 -4.83 7.15 -1.08
C THR A 135 -5.95 8.05 -0.61
N MET A 136 -6.57 8.75 -1.53
CA MET A 136 -7.84 9.41 -1.32
C MET A 136 -8.79 9.05 -2.45
N THR A 137 -9.92 8.47 -2.10
CA THR A 137 -11.01 8.12 -3.01
C THR A 137 -12.23 8.96 -2.70
N VAL A 138 -12.86 9.50 -3.74
CA VAL A 138 -14.14 10.18 -3.64
C VAL A 138 -15.13 9.50 -4.56
N LEU A 139 -16.25 9.09 -3.99
CA LEU A 139 -17.42 8.57 -4.71
C LEU A 139 -18.56 9.58 -4.58
N LYS A 140 -19.13 10.03 -5.66
CA LYS A 140 -20.23 11.01 -5.66
C LYS A 140 -21.28 10.66 -6.70
N ASP A 141 -22.50 11.10 -6.47
CA ASP A 141 -23.58 10.94 -7.42
C ASP A 141 -23.32 11.76 -8.70
N ALA A 142 -23.56 11.16 -9.86
CA ALA A 142 -23.24 11.78 -11.14
C ALA A 142 -23.97 13.11 -11.37
N GLU A 143 -25.19 13.25 -10.84
CA GLU A 143 -26.00 14.46 -10.96
C GLU A 143 -25.49 15.64 -10.11
N ALA A 144 -24.83 15.36 -8.96
CA ALA A 144 -24.28 16.40 -8.07
C ALA A 144 -23.06 17.14 -8.66
N THR A 145 -22.59 16.71 -9.84
CA THR A 145 -21.27 17.08 -10.41
C THR A 145 -21.13 18.56 -10.76
N LYS A 146 -22.20 19.23 -11.23
CA LYS A 146 -22.07 20.58 -11.81
C LYS A 146 -21.83 21.69 -10.78
N LYS A 147 -22.38 21.58 -9.56
CA LYS A 147 -22.28 22.62 -8.52
C LYS A 147 -21.00 22.53 -7.69
N THR A 148 -20.35 21.39 -7.66
CA THR A 148 -19.24 21.08 -6.73
C THR A 148 -17.87 20.95 -7.40
N GLN A 149 -17.76 21.20 -8.70
CA GLN A 149 -16.53 20.96 -9.46
C GLN A 149 -15.31 21.74 -8.95
N VAL A 150 -15.51 22.99 -8.51
CA VAL A 150 -14.43 23.84 -7.97
C VAL A 150 -13.96 23.32 -6.63
N VAL A 151 -14.89 22.91 -5.77
CA VAL A 151 -14.56 22.32 -4.45
C VAL A 151 -13.74 21.07 -4.61
N TRP A 152 -14.13 20.17 -5.51
CA TRP A 152 -13.40 18.93 -5.75
C TRP A 152 -12.01 19.15 -6.31
N ARG A 153 -11.81 20.15 -7.16
CA ARG A 153 -10.48 20.51 -7.62
C ARG A 153 -9.58 20.86 -6.43
N THR A 154 -10.04 21.74 -5.55
CA THR A 154 -9.29 22.17 -4.37
C THR A 154 -8.97 21.00 -3.43
N VAL A 155 -9.92 20.10 -3.19
CA VAL A 155 -9.72 18.89 -2.37
C VAL A 155 -8.58 18.03 -2.94
N PHE A 156 -8.66 17.68 -4.24
CA PHE A 156 -7.64 16.83 -4.87
C PHE A 156 -6.28 17.52 -5.03
N GLU A 157 -6.25 18.83 -5.31
CA GLU A 157 -4.99 19.60 -5.39
C GLU A 157 -4.32 19.76 -4.03
N SER A 158 -5.09 19.78 -2.94
CA SER A 158 -4.56 19.91 -1.58
C SER A 158 -4.11 18.59 -0.96
N PHE A 159 -4.41 17.45 -1.57
CA PHE A 159 -3.98 16.15 -1.06
C PHE A 159 -2.48 15.97 -1.27
N SER A 160 -1.75 15.93 -0.16
CA SER A 160 -0.29 16.00 -0.12
C SER A 160 0.29 15.26 1.09
N LEU A 161 1.60 15.04 1.10
CA LEU A 161 2.34 14.45 2.21
C LEU A 161 3.20 15.51 2.91
N VAL A 162 3.18 15.52 4.23
CA VAL A 162 4.00 16.39 5.08
C VAL A 162 4.90 15.60 6.01
#